data_4501538c741f91b4fb579c6aaa5b6e4c
#
_entry.id   4501538c741f91b4fb579c6aaa5b6e4c
#
_cell.length_a   1.000
_cell.length_b   1.000
_cell.length_c   1.000
_cell.angle_alpha   90.00
_cell.angle_beta   90.00
_cell.angle_gamma   90.00
#
_symmetry.space_group_name_H-M   'P 1'
#
loop_
_entity.id
_entity.type
_entity.pdbx_description
1 polymer ?
#
loop_
_entity_poly.entity_id
_entity_poly.type
_entity_poly.pdbx_seq_one_letter_code
_entity_poly.pdbx_strand_id
1 'polypeptide(L)'
;ALTCLRKHLTDNGHLVFNIFDPNIEMIASHLRVQGSGLQKDSEFIHPRNGNRVVVWTTRHYDMDRQMLEQDTIFEELDDTGHVIRKTYRPLRLRYLYRFEMRYLLELCGFKVEELYGDFRRRPFRYGQEQIWVARRA
;
A
#
# COMPACT_ATOMS: atom_id res chain seq x y z
N ALA A 1 -10.97 -13.56 -5.91
CA ALA A 1 -11.36 -12.77 -4.72
C ALA A 1 -12.64 -11.98 -4.99
N LEU A 2 -12.69 -11.02 -5.95
CA LEU A 2 -13.85 -10.13 -6.18
C LEU A 2 -15.16 -10.88 -6.46
N THR A 3 -15.14 -11.89 -7.33
CA THR A 3 -16.32 -12.71 -7.63
C THR A 3 -16.87 -13.43 -6.36
N CYS A 4 -15.98 -13.82 -5.47
CA CYS A 4 -16.37 -14.40 -4.18
C CYS A 4 -17.00 -13.34 -3.26
N LEU A 5 -16.37 -12.18 -3.12
CA LEU A 5 -16.91 -11.07 -2.33
C LEU A 5 -18.30 -10.66 -2.79
N ARG A 6 -18.50 -10.61 -4.12
CA ARG A 6 -19.83 -10.30 -4.71
C ARG A 6 -20.93 -11.25 -4.21
N LYS A 7 -20.65 -12.54 -4.04
CA LYS A 7 -21.63 -13.53 -3.56
C LYS A 7 -22.06 -13.31 -2.11
N HIS A 8 -21.23 -12.63 -1.32
CA HIS A 8 -21.51 -12.35 0.09
C HIS A 8 -22.21 -11.01 0.33
N LEU A 9 -22.37 -10.19 -0.70
CA LEU A 9 -23.09 -8.92 -0.60
C LEU A 9 -24.60 -9.16 -0.70
N THR A 10 -25.36 -8.47 0.15
CA THR A 10 -26.81 -8.29 -0.04
C THR A 10 -27.10 -7.46 -1.27
N ASP A 11 -28.35 -7.40 -1.71
CA ASP A 11 -28.74 -6.63 -2.92
C ASP A 11 -28.43 -5.14 -2.80
N ASN A 12 -28.50 -4.56 -1.60
CA ASN A 12 -28.12 -3.17 -1.31
C ASN A 12 -26.72 -3.04 -0.67
N GLY A 13 -25.97 -4.13 -0.62
CA GLY A 13 -24.65 -4.15 0.02
C GLY A 13 -23.59 -3.45 -0.82
N HIS A 14 -22.66 -2.77 -0.14
CA HIS A 14 -21.52 -2.13 -0.76
C HIS A 14 -20.22 -2.86 -0.42
N LEU A 15 -19.36 -2.98 -1.40
CA LEU A 15 -17.96 -3.36 -1.23
C LEU A 15 -17.15 -2.08 -1.12
N VAL A 16 -16.50 -1.90 0.03
CA VAL A 16 -15.58 -0.78 0.26
C VAL A 16 -14.19 -1.34 0.58
N PHE A 17 -13.19 -0.90 -0.15
CA PHE A 17 -11.81 -1.33 0.06
C PHE A 17 -10.84 -0.27 -0.44
N ASN A 18 -9.61 -0.33 0.06
CA ASN A 18 -8.53 0.51 -0.45
C ASN A 18 -7.40 -0.34 -1.02
N ILE A 19 -6.70 0.22 -1.98
CA ILE A 19 -5.48 -0.33 -2.55
C ILE A 19 -4.45 0.79 -2.75
N PHE A 20 -3.21 0.40 -2.75
CA PHE A 20 -2.09 1.27 -3.06
C PHE A 20 -2.13 1.74 -4.52
N ASP A 21 -2.01 3.05 -4.74
CA ASP A 21 -1.83 3.62 -6.07
C ASP A 21 -0.33 3.77 -6.38
N PRO A 22 0.20 3.06 -7.40
CA PRO A 22 1.61 3.14 -7.72
C PRO A 22 1.95 4.52 -8.30
N ASN A 23 2.81 5.26 -7.61
CA ASN A 23 3.32 6.54 -8.08
C ASN A 23 4.55 6.31 -8.97
N ILE A 24 4.50 6.75 -10.23
CA ILE A 24 5.59 6.56 -11.20
C ILE A 24 6.88 7.26 -10.74
N GLU A 25 6.80 8.42 -10.10
CA GLU A 25 7.99 9.11 -9.59
C GLU A 25 8.67 8.30 -8.49
N MET A 26 7.89 7.74 -7.58
CA MET A 26 8.39 6.85 -6.53
C MET A 26 9.00 5.58 -7.13
N ILE A 27 8.34 4.96 -8.10
CA ILE A 27 8.89 3.79 -8.81
C ILE A 27 10.21 4.16 -9.51
N ALA A 28 10.23 5.25 -10.26
CA ALA A 28 11.42 5.69 -10.99
C ALA A 28 12.60 6.01 -10.05
N SER A 29 12.34 6.59 -8.88
CA SER A 29 13.39 6.86 -7.90
C SER A 29 14.04 5.57 -7.38
N HIS A 30 13.29 4.50 -7.22
CA HIS A 30 13.80 3.19 -6.79
C HIS A 30 14.47 2.40 -7.90
N LEU A 31 14.07 2.58 -9.16
CA LEU A 31 14.73 1.94 -10.31
C LEU A 31 16.14 2.51 -10.58
N ARG A 32 16.40 3.74 -10.16
CA ARG A 32 17.70 4.41 -10.35
C ARG A 32 18.74 4.05 -9.28
N VAL A 33 18.33 3.48 -8.17
CA VAL A 33 19.24 3.11 -7.06
C VAL A 33 19.94 1.81 -7.40
N GLN A 34 21.21 1.90 -7.76
CA GLN A 34 22.09 0.73 -7.85
C GLN A 34 22.57 0.36 -6.44
N GLY A 35 22.49 -0.93 -6.10
CA GLY A 35 22.93 -1.45 -4.81
C GLY A 35 21.78 -1.97 -3.94
N SER A 36 22.02 -2.04 -2.62
CA SER A 36 21.04 -2.61 -1.67
C SER A 36 19.72 -1.84 -1.59
N GLY A 37 19.71 -0.61 -2.08
CA GLY A 37 18.52 0.24 -2.06
C GLY A 37 17.97 0.53 -0.65
N LEU A 38 18.72 0.22 0.41
CA LEU A 38 18.29 0.46 1.78
C LEU A 38 18.24 1.96 2.06
N GLN A 39 17.06 2.47 2.35
CA GLN A 39 16.80 3.87 2.61
C GLN A 39 16.14 4.06 3.96
N LYS A 40 16.48 5.16 4.65
CA LYS A 40 15.75 5.57 5.84
C LYS A 40 14.39 6.09 5.38
N ASP A 41 13.32 5.42 5.85
CA ASP A 41 11.95 5.78 5.50
C ASP A 41 11.38 6.80 6.48
N SER A 42 11.51 6.51 7.78
CA SER A 42 10.97 7.34 8.85
C SER A 42 11.67 7.06 10.20
N GLU A 43 11.30 7.82 11.20
CA GLU A 43 11.58 7.52 12.59
C GLU A 43 10.43 7.97 13.48
N PHE A 44 10.25 7.30 14.61
CA PHE A 44 9.22 7.63 15.59
C PHE A 44 9.66 7.20 17.02
N ILE A 45 8.94 7.70 18.00
CA ILE A 45 9.09 7.27 19.40
C ILE A 45 8.13 6.13 19.68
N HIS A 46 8.66 5.02 20.18
CA HIS A 46 7.85 3.84 20.50
C HIS A 46 6.87 4.16 21.65
N PRO A 47 5.55 3.98 21.44
CA PRO A 47 4.54 4.52 22.37
C PRO A 47 4.50 3.87 23.75
N ARG A 48 5.09 2.68 23.90
CA ARG A 48 5.08 1.96 25.19
C ARG A 48 6.30 2.18 26.05
N ASN A 49 7.48 2.35 25.46
CA ASN A 49 8.75 2.39 26.20
C ASN A 49 9.56 3.66 25.96
N GLY A 50 9.12 4.55 25.06
CA GLY A 50 9.80 5.81 24.79
C GLY A 50 11.07 5.71 23.95
N ASN A 51 11.47 4.52 23.51
CA ASN A 51 12.66 4.34 22.69
C ASN A 51 12.48 4.92 21.30
N ARG A 52 13.54 5.40 20.70
CA ARG A 52 13.57 5.84 19.32
C ARG A 52 13.59 4.62 18.39
N VAL A 53 12.72 4.61 17.39
CA VAL A 53 12.68 3.57 16.35
C VAL A 53 12.99 4.20 15.00
N VAL A 54 14.01 3.68 14.33
CA VAL A 54 14.38 4.05 12.96
C VAL A 54 13.83 2.99 12.00
N VAL A 55 13.17 3.44 10.96
CA VAL A 55 12.58 2.56 9.93
C VAL A 55 13.40 2.66 8.66
N TRP A 56 13.88 1.51 8.20
CA TRP A 56 14.60 1.38 6.94
C TRP A 56 13.76 0.54 5.99
N THR A 57 13.78 0.88 4.71
CA THR A 57 13.09 0.11 3.67
C THR A 57 13.99 -0.15 2.48
N THR A 58 13.80 -1.32 1.87
CA THR A 58 14.17 -1.56 0.48
C THR A 58 12.91 -1.77 -0.33
N ARG A 59 12.88 -1.32 -1.57
CA ARG A 59 11.73 -1.53 -2.47
C ARG A 59 12.24 -2.00 -3.83
N HIS A 60 11.65 -3.07 -4.31
CA HIS A 60 11.87 -3.59 -5.64
C HIS A 60 10.54 -3.68 -6.38
N TYR A 61 10.49 -3.11 -7.58
CA TYR A 61 9.30 -3.11 -8.43
C TYR A 61 9.54 -4.03 -9.63
N ASP A 62 8.79 -5.13 -9.70
CA ASP A 62 8.66 -5.95 -10.89
C ASP A 62 7.54 -5.35 -11.76
N MET A 63 7.95 -4.62 -12.80
CA MET A 63 7.01 -3.89 -13.66
C MET A 63 6.20 -4.83 -14.55
N ASP A 64 6.76 -5.98 -14.96
CA ASP A 64 6.08 -6.93 -15.82
C ASP A 64 4.94 -7.64 -15.10
N ARG A 65 5.12 -7.88 -13.80
CA ARG A 65 4.13 -8.55 -12.94
C ARG A 65 3.31 -7.60 -12.10
N GLN A 66 3.64 -6.30 -12.12
CA GLN A 66 3.05 -5.29 -11.25
C GLN A 66 3.12 -5.67 -9.77
N MET A 67 4.33 -6.08 -9.33
CA MET A 67 4.58 -6.49 -7.96
C MET A 67 5.52 -5.50 -7.28
N LEU A 68 5.23 -5.19 -6.03
CA LEU A 68 6.14 -4.54 -5.10
C LEU A 68 6.63 -5.58 -4.09
N GLU A 69 7.93 -5.71 -3.99
CA GLU A 69 8.61 -6.41 -2.91
C GLU A 69 9.29 -5.37 -2.02
N GLN A 70 8.94 -5.34 -0.76
CA GLN A 70 9.49 -4.39 0.21
C GLN A 70 9.95 -5.14 1.45
N ASP A 71 11.17 -4.89 1.87
CA ASP A 71 11.64 -5.26 3.19
C ASP A 71 11.67 -4.02 4.07
N THR A 72 11.02 -4.11 5.22
CA THR A 72 11.04 -3.05 6.23
C THR A 72 11.79 -3.54 7.44
N ILE A 73 12.76 -2.75 7.89
CA ILE A 73 13.58 -3.02 9.06
C ILE A 73 13.28 -1.94 10.10
N PHE A 74 12.86 -2.35 11.28
CA PHE A 74 12.68 -1.48 12.43
C PHE A 74 13.88 -1.67 13.36
N GLU A 75 14.62 -0.62 13.62
CA GLU A 75 15.71 -0.60 14.57
C GLU A 75 15.31 0.25 15.78
N GLU A 76 15.10 -0.41 16.91
CA GLU A 76 14.82 0.23 18.19
C GLU A 76 16.15 0.55 18.88
N LEU A 77 16.32 1.81 19.30
CA LEU A 77 17.54 2.31 19.91
C LEU A 77 17.30 2.66 21.38
N ASP A 78 18.30 2.45 22.21
CA ASP A 78 18.34 2.98 23.56
C ASP A 78 18.64 4.49 23.58
N ASP A 79 18.71 5.06 24.77
CA ASP A 79 19.02 6.47 25.01
C ASP A 79 20.47 6.85 24.65
N THR A 80 21.37 5.87 24.52
CA THR A 80 22.73 6.06 24.03
C THR A 80 22.87 5.95 22.52
N GLY A 81 21.80 5.53 21.82
CA GLY A 81 21.77 5.37 20.38
C GLY A 81 22.20 3.99 19.86
N HIS A 82 22.38 3.01 20.74
CA HIS A 82 22.66 1.63 20.32
C HIS A 82 21.37 0.89 19.95
N VAL A 83 21.46 0.04 18.93
CA VAL A 83 20.36 -0.81 18.50
C VAL A 83 20.17 -1.95 19.50
N ILE A 84 19.05 -1.95 20.21
CA ILE A 84 18.68 -2.99 21.19
C ILE A 84 17.72 -4.02 20.63
N ARG A 85 17.01 -3.69 19.53
CA ARG A 85 16.10 -4.60 18.86
C ARG A 85 16.09 -4.32 17.37
N LYS A 86 16.03 -5.40 16.58
CA LYS A 86 15.85 -5.34 15.14
C LYS A 86 14.72 -6.26 14.70
N THR A 87 13.75 -5.72 13.95
CA THR A 87 12.60 -6.47 13.46
C THR A 87 12.50 -6.34 11.95
N TYR A 88 12.31 -7.46 11.28
CA TYR A 88 12.16 -7.53 9.82
C TYR A 88 10.70 -7.77 9.46
N ARG A 89 10.20 -7.04 8.48
CA ARG A 89 8.83 -7.16 7.95
C ARG A 89 8.87 -7.16 6.42
N PRO A 90 8.88 -8.33 5.79
CA PRO A 90 8.73 -8.43 4.36
C PRO A 90 7.28 -8.15 3.96
N LEU A 91 7.11 -7.46 2.84
CA LEU A 91 5.83 -7.18 2.22
C LEU A 91 5.95 -7.51 0.73
N ARG A 92 5.01 -8.29 0.22
CA ARG A 92 4.84 -8.52 -1.21
C ARG A 92 3.40 -8.19 -1.56
N LEU A 93 3.21 -7.25 -2.45
CA LEU A 93 1.87 -6.90 -2.90
C LEU A 93 1.84 -6.66 -4.41
N ARG A 94 0.73 -7.01 -5.00
CA ARG A 94 0.40 -6.63 -6.36
C ARG A 94 -0.29 -5.28 -6.34
N TYR A 95 0.14 -4.38 -7.21
CA TYR A 95 -0.54 -3.12 -7.40
C TYR A 95 -1.35 -3.12 -8.69
N LEU A 96 -2.39 -2.32 -8.72
CA LEU A 96 -3.27 -2.14 -9.86
C LEU A 96 -3.49 -0.66 -10.08
N TYR A 97 -3.43 -0.24 -11.33
CA TYR A 97 -3.76 1.12 -11.69
C TYR A 97 -5.28 1.34 -11.67
N ARG A 98 -5.68 2.61 -11.55
CA ARG A 98 -7.06 3.03 -11.40
C ARG A 98 -8.00 2.43 -12.45
N PHE A 99 -7.63 2.44 -13.72
CA PHE A 99 -8.50 1.93 -14.78
C PHE A 99 -8.54 0.40 -14.82
N GLU A 100 -7.43 -0.27 -14.51
CA GLU A 100 -7.40 -1.72 -14.38
C GLU A 100 -8.35 -2.20 -13.28
N MET A 101 -8.30 -1.55 -12.10
CA MET A 101 -9.19 -1.90 -11.00
C MET A 101 -10.65 -1.64 -11.35
N ARG A 102 -10.95 -0.52 -12.01
CA ARG A 102 -12.31 -0.23 -12.49
C ARG A 102 -12.83 -1.35 -13.40
N TYR A 103 -12.07 -1.68 -14.44
CA TYR A 103 -12.48 -2.72 -15.39
C TYR A 103 -12.57 -4.10 -14.74
N LEU A 104 -11.69 -4.40 -13.80
CA LEU A 104 -11.75 -5.65 -13.05
C LEU A 104 -13.01 -5.74 -12.18
N LEU A 105 -13.43 -4.65 -11.55
CA LEU A 105 -14.68 -4.58 -10.80
C LEU A 105 -15.89 -4.79 -11.73
N GLU A 106 -15.94 -4.10 -12.85
CA GLU A 106 -17.02 -4.22 -13.85
C GLU A 106 -17.12 -5.64 -14.40
N LEU A 107 -15.98 -6.26 -14.77
CA LEU A 107 -15.91 -7.66 -15.21
C LEU A 107 -16.40 -8.64 -14.15
N CYS A 108 -16.18 -8.33 -12.87
CA CYS A 108 -16.65 -9.16 -11.75
C CYS A 108 -18.12 -8.88 -11.37
N GLY A 109 -18.84 -8.05 -12.14
CA GLY A 109 -20.25 -7.73 -11.94
C GLY A 109 -20.49 -6.73 -10.80
N PHE A 110 -19.58 -5.77 -10.63
CA PHE A 110 -19.77 -4.62 -9.76
C PHE A 110 -20.03 -3.36 -10.57
N LYS A 111 -20.85 -2.48 -10.04
CA LYS A 111 -20.96 -1.09 -10.46
C LYS A 111 -20.18 -0.21 -9.53
N VAL A 112 -19.16 0.48 -10.04
CA VAL A 112 -18.40 1.47 -9.26
C VAL A 112 -19.27 2.70 -9.05
N GLU A 113 -19.42 3.12 -7.81
CA GLU A 113 -20.16 4.32 -7.43
C GLU A 113 -19.21 5.48 -7.12
N GLU A 114 -18.16 5.22 -6.33
CA GLU A 114 -17.23 6.26 -5.92
C GLU A 114 -15.79 5.78 -5.94
N LEU A 115 -14.88 6.72 -6.14
CA LEU A 115 -13.45 6.55 -5.97
C LEU A 115 -12.89 7.76 -5.21
N TYR A 116 -12.42 7.52 -3.99
CA TYR A 116 -11.82 8.55 -3.15
C TYR A 116 -10.29 8.39 -3.07
N GLY A 117 -9.60 9.50 -2.81
CA GLY A 117 -8.15 9.56 -2.64
C GLY A 117 -7.71 9.43 -1.18
N ASP A 118 -8.63 9.53 -0.24
CA ASP A 118 -8.38 9.35 1.19
C ASP A 118 -9.64 8.98 1.97
N PHE A 119 -9.46 8.63 3.25
CA PHE A 119 -10.55 8.26 4.16
C PHE A 119 -11.44 9.44 4.60
N ARG A 120 -11.15 10.66 4.17
CA ARG A 120 -12.00 11.85 4.33
C ARG A 120 -12.92 12.06 3.13
N ARG A 121 -12.97 11.08 2.20
CA ARG A 121 -13.77 11.10 0.98
C ARG A 121 -13.43 12.24 0.02
N ARG A 122 -12.19 12.71 0.02
CA ARG A 122 -11.75 13.65 -1.01
C ARG A 122 -11.64 12.93 -2.36
N PRO A 123 -11.95 13.60 -3.47
CA PRO A 123 -11.83 12.99 -4.80
C PRO A 123 -10.42 12.45 -5.04
N PHE A 124 -10.35 11.31 -5.68
CA PHE A 124 -9.08 10.67 -6.03
C PHE A 124 -8.21 11.58 -6.90
N ARG A 125 -6.94 11.66 -6.54
CA ARG A 125 -5.87 12.25 -7.35
C ARG A 125 -4.72 11.24 -7.46
N TYR A 126 -4.04 11.27 -8.59
CA TYR A 126 -2.88 10.41 -8.83
C TYR A 126 -1.86 10.46 -7.68
N GLY A 127 -1.36 9.28 -7.29
CA GLY A 127 -0.39 9.14 -6.20
C GLY A 127 -0.98 9.13 -4.79
N GLN A 128 -2.31 9.04 -4.68
CA GLN A 128 -3.02 8.86 -3.41
C GLN A 128 -3.52 7.41 -3.27
N GLU A 129 -4.14 7.08 -2.12
CA GLU A 129 -4.87 5.81 -1.98
C GLU A 129 -6.01 5.74 -3.00
N GLN A 130 -6.28 4.54 -3.52
CA GLN A 130 -7.50 4.26 -4.26
C GLN A 130 -8.51 3.65 -3.30
N ILE A 131 -9.51 4.42 -2.87
CA ILE A 131 -10.58 3.93 -2.01
C ILE A 131 -11.84 3.78 -2.85
N TRP A 132 -12.18 2.54 -3.11
CA TRP A 132 -13.27 2.15 -3.99
C TRP A 132 -14.55 1.90 -3.21
N VAL A 133 -15.66 2.41 -3.72
CA VAL A 133 -17.02 2.07 -3.29
C VAL A 133 -17.75 1.49 -4.49
N ALA A 134 -18.18 0.26 -4.38
CA ALA A 134 -18.86 -0.46 -5.45
C ALA A 134 -20.03 -1.29 -4.90
N ARG A 135 -21.07 -1.49 -5.70
CA ARG A 135 -22.20 -2.38 -5.38
C ARG A 135 -22.35 -3.45 -6.45
N ARG A 136 -23.17 -4.43 -6.18
CA ARG A 136 -23.58 -5.41 -7.23
C ARG A 136 -24.21 -4.67 -8.41
N ALA A 137 -23.80 -5.03 -9.64
CA ALA A 137 -24.43 -4.56 -10.87
C ALA A 137 -25.71 -5.33 -11.12
#